data_4048e4606b88203a847996e3cdf75e7e
#
_entry.id   4048e4606b88203a847996e3cdf75e7e
#
_cell.length_a   1.000
_cell.length_b   1.000
_cell.length_c   1.000
_cell.angle_alpha   90.00
_cell.angle_beta   90.00
_cell.angle_gamma   90.00
#
_symmetry.space_group_name_H-M   'P 1'
#
loop_
_entity.id
_entity.type
_entity.pdbx_description
1 polymer ?
#
loop_
_entity_poly.entity_id
_entity_poly.type
_entity_poly.pdbx_seq_one_letter_code
_entity_poly.pdbx_strand_id
1 'polypeptide(L)'
;MESKSCGRCDYRSGNLPTCAPLARAYVPMQQSSAPQYDASDALKRGTLFPGLDLPFMNMVNMEDVSGTPIGEVMALCFVSHELQLYLDTHPNDTEAFELMKSVLGLTEEAKRRYTAKYGPLRPDDLQSSERFDWIDDPWPWLYRQNGE
;
A
#
# COMPACT_ATOMS: atom_id res chain seq x y z
N MET A 1 -31.38 32.07 4.34
CA MET A 1 -30.27 31.13 4.24
C MET A 1 -29.05 31.84 4.79
N GLU A 2 -28.70 31.60 6.03
CA GLU A 2 -27.53 32.18 6.67
C GLU A 2 -26.27 31.51 6.07
N SER A 3 -25.42 32.30 5.43
CA SER A 3 -24.11 31.87 5.03
C SER A 3 -23.29 31.61 6.30
N LYS A 4 -23.15 30.35 6.71
CA LYS A 4 -22.15 29.96 7.71
C LYS A 4 -20.80 30.41 7.18
N SER A 5 -20.22 31.43 7.83
CA SER A 5 -18.85 31.85 7.56
C SER A 5 -17.95 30.61 7.76
N CYS A 6 -17.32 30.16 6.69
CA CYS A 6 -16.33 29.10 6.76
C CYS A 6 -15.21 29.56 7.70
N GLY A 7 -15.03 28.85 8.82
CA GLY A 7 -13.95 29.14 9.76
C GLY A 7 -12.61 29.13 9.04
N ARG A 8 -11.69 29.97 9.51
CA ARG A 8 -10.35 30.12 8.93
C ARG A 8 -9.71 28.73 8.75
N CYS A 9 -9.52 28.32 7.50
CA CYS A 9 -8.87 27.04 7.19
C CYS A 9 -7.45 27.08 7.75
N ASP A 10 -7.18 26.26 8.75
CA ASP A 10 -5.82 26.11 9.26
C ASP A 10 -5.09 25.01 8.50
N TYR A 11 -4.52 25.38 7.37
CA TYR A 11 -3.67 24.48 6.56
C TYR A 11 -2.41 23.99 7.29
N ARG A 12 -2.07 24.62 8.42
CA ARG A 12 -0.88 24.25 9.23
C ARG A 12 -1.12 23.00 10.07
N SER A 13 -2.38 22.73 10.41
CA SER A 13 -2.77 21.55 11.17
C SER A 13 -3.01 20.31 10.29
N GLY A 14 -2.88 20.45 8.97
CA GLY A 14 -3.05 19.33 8.03
C GLY A 14 -4.49 18.94 7.76
N ASN A 15 -5.48 19.64 8.28
CA ASN A 15 -6.88 19.32 8.07
C ASN A 15 -7.43 19.95 6.78
N LEU A 16 -8.24 19.20 6.06
CA LEU A 16 -9.04 19.76 4.98
C LEU A 16 -9.97 20.83 5.53
N PRO A 17 -10.26 21.93 4.77
CA PRO A 17 -11.24 22.91 5.16
C PRO A 17 -12.58 22.23 5.47
N THR A 18 -13.21 22.56 6.60
CA THR A 18 -14.51 22.00 7.00
C THR A 18 -15.64 22.26 6.01
N CYS A 19 -15.41 23.18 5.08
CA CYS A 19 -16.34 23.57 4.02
C CYS A 19 -15.88 23.11 2.62
N ALA A 20 -14.84 22.29 2.54
CA ALA A 20 -14.40 21.75 1.25
C ALA A 20 -15.50 20.87 0.64
N PRO A 21 -15.95 21.12 -0.60
CA PRO A 21 -16.94 20.27 -1.25
C PRO A 21 -16.35 18.91 -1.55
N LEU A 22 -16.94 17.86 -1.01
CA LEU A 22 -16.48 16.45 -1.16
C LEU A 22 -16.40 15.97 -2.60
N ALA A 23 -17.14 16.60 -3.52
CA ALA A 23 -17.18 16.22 -4.93
C ALA A 23 -16.13 16.91 -5.81
N ARG A 24 -15.28 17.76 -5.25
CA ARG A 24 -14.19 18.43 -6.00
C ARG A 24 -12.83 17.89 -5.58
N ALA A 25 -11.96 17.64 -6.56
CA ALA A 25 -10.56 17.41 -6.28
C ALA A 25 -9.99 18.65 -5.55
N TYR A 26 -9.47 18.43 -4.35
CA TYR A 26 -8.83 19.48 -3.57
C TYR A 26 -7.31 19.33 -3.72
N VAL A 27 -6.70 20.32 -4.35
CA VAL A 27 -5.23 20.41 -4.43
C VAL A 27 -4.79 21.49 -3.46
N PRO A 28 -4.08 21.15 -2.38
CA PRO A 28 -3.59 22.14 -1.43
C PRO A 28 -2.58 23.06 -2.11
N MET A 29 -2.64 24.36 -1.74
CA MET A 29 -1.69 25.34 -2.24
C MET A 29 -0.31 25.05 -1.66
N GLN A 30 0.70 25.00 -2.52
CA GLN A 30 2.07 24.82 -2.10
C GLN A 30 2.55 26.06 -1.31
N GLN A 31 3.11 25.83 -0.14
CA GLN A 31 3.67 26.88 0.73
C GLN A 31 5.18 26.90 0.61
N SER A 32 5.78 28.07 0.82
CA SER A 32 7.24 28.23 0.80
C SER A 32 7.99 27.51 1.93
N SER A 33 7.27 27.17 3.02
CA SER A 33 7.80 26.41 4.15
C SER A 33 6.68 25.52 4.72
N ALA A 34 6.30 24.49 3.97
CA ALA A 34 5.32 23.53 4.45
C ALA A 34 5.89 22.76 5.66
N PRO A 35 5.09 22.53 6.72
CA PRO A 35 5.50 21.65 7.81
C PRO A 35 5.76 20.23 7.27
N GLN A 36 6.75 19.55 7.82
CA GLN A 36 7.14 18.22 7.42
C GLN A 36 7.19 17.30 8.63
N TYR A 37 6.83 16.04 8.42
CA TYR A 37 7.12 14.96 9.36
C TYR A 37 8.61 14.63 9.37
N ASP A 38 9.11 14.06 10.45
CA ASP A 38 10.41 13.41 10.40
C ASP A 38 10.37 12.16 9.49
N ALA A 39 11.53 11.66 9.09
CA ALA A 39 11.61 10.57 8.12
C ALA A 39 10.87 9.29 8.57
N SER A 40 10.93 8.98 9.88
CA SER A 40 10.30 7.76 10.43
C SER A 40 8.77 7.87 10.43
N ASP A 41 8.25 9.03 10.79
CA ASP A 41 6.81 9.29 10.78
C ASP A 41 6.27 9.44 9.36
N ALA A 42 7.02 10.07 8.47
CA ALA A 42 6.64 10.19 7.07
C ALA A 42 6.47 8.82 6.40
N LEU A 43 7.38 7.89 6.65
CA LEU A 43 7.30 6.52 6.13
C LEU A 43 6.06 5.76 6.66
N LYS A 44 5.76 5.89 7.95
CA LYS A 44 4.58 5.25 8.56
C LYS A 44 3.27 5.84 8.03
N ARG A 45 3.23 7.15 7.78
CA ARG A 45 2.03 7.87 7.33
C ARG A 45 1.85 7.87 5.82
N GLY A 46 2.88 7.48 5.06
CA GLY A 46 2.86 7.48 3.59
C GLY A 46 2.91 8.87 2.96
N THR A 47 3.22 9.90 3.73
CA THR A 47 3.40 11.27 3.26
C THR A 47 4.39 12.05 4.12
N LEU A 48 5.19 12.91 3.48
CA LEU A 48 6.09 13.84 4.17
C LEU A 48 5.33 15.02 4.80
N PHE A 49 4.17 15.35 4.26
CA PHE A 49 3.46 16.58 4.60
C PHE A 49 2.20 16.30 5.42
N PRO A 50 2.09 16.85 6.65
CA PRO A 50 0.88 16.72 7.47
C PRO A 50 -0.42 17.13 6.76
N GLY A 51 -0.34 18.10 5.84
CA GLY A 51 -1.50 18.55 5.06
C GLY A 51 -2.04 17.54 4.05
N LEU A 52 -1.27 16.50 3.74
CA LEU A 52 -1.66 15.40 2.86
C LEU A 52 -1.97 14.12 3.63
N ASP A 53 -1.85 14.13 4.94
CA ASP A 53 -2.16 12.98 5.80
C ASP A 53 -3.69 12.82 5.93
N LEU A 54 -4.22 11.81 5.26
CA LEU A 54 -5.64 11.53 5.22
C LEU A 54 -6.02 10.53 6.33
N PRO A 55 -7.24 10.62 6.91
CA PRO A 55 -7.64 9.79 8.05
C PRO A 55 -7.55 8.29 7.80
N PHE A 56 -7.66 7.86 6.56
CA PHE A 56 -7.61 6.43 6.18
C PHE A 56 -6.18 5.92 5.89
N MET A 57 -5.20 6.80 5.70
CA MET A 57 -3.81 6.38 5.41
C MET A 57 -3.19 5.61 6.59
N ASN A 58 -3.47 6.03 7.81
CA ASN A 58 -2.98 5.35 9.01
C ASN A 58 -3.54 3.92 9.18
N MET A 59 -4.69 3.62 8.61
CA MET A 59 -5.29 2.29 8.74
C MET A 59 -4.53 1.22 7.95
N VAL A 60 -3.78 1.61 6.93
CA VAL A 60 -2.99 0.69 6.09
C VAL A 60 -1.59 0.48 6.67
N ASN A 61 -1.04 1.48 7.36
CA ASN A 61 0.36 1.51 7.76
C ASN A 61 0.59 1.25 9.27
N MET A 62 -0.46 0.94 10.04
CA MET A 62 -0.33 0.78 11.50
C MET A 62 0.17 -0.59 11.94
N GLU A 63 0.10 -1.61 11.09
CA GLU A 63 0.53 -2.96 11.43
C GLU A 63 1.84 -3.30 10.73
N ASP A 64 2.84 -3.68 11.50
CA ASP A 64 4.08 -4.22 10.97
C ASP A 64 3.86 -5.66 10.52
N VAL A 65 3.71 -5.85 9.23
CA VAL A 65 3.53 -7.17 8.60
C VAL A 65 4.85 -7.84 8.19
N SER A 66 6.01 -7.21 8.48
CA SER A 66 7.32 -7.67 8.00
C SER A 66 7.69 -9.10 8.44
N GLY A 67 7.18 -9.53 9.60
CA GLY A 67 7.39 -10.89 10.13
C GLY A 67 6.32 -11.92 9.73
N THR A 68 5.34 -11.52 8.92
CA THR A 68 4.20 -12.37 8.59
C THR A 68 4.37 -13.03 7.21
N PRO A 69 3.73 -14.20 6.96
CA PRO A 69 3.76 -14.84 5.65
C PRO A 69 3.21 -13.96 4.51
N ILE A 70 2.20 -13.13 4.79
CA ILE A 70 1.71 -12.17 3.79
C ILE A 70 2.71 -11.05 3.53
N GLY A 71 3.41 -10.58 4.57
CA GLY A 71 4.47 -9.59 4.44
C GLY A 71 5.63 -10.09 3.56
N GLU A 72 6.01 -11.37 3.68
CA GLU A 72 7.00 -11.99 2.80
C GLU A 72 6.53 -11.96 1.34
N VAL A 73 5.31 -12.37 1.07
CA VAL A 73 4.72 -12.32 -0.29
C VAL A 73 4.70 -10.90 -0.83
N MET A 74 4.24 -9.93 -0.02
CA MET A 74 4.20 -8.52 -0.42
C MET A 74 5.58 -7.97 -0.77
N ALA A 75 6.59 -8.24 0.07
CA ALA A 75 7.96 -7.77 -0.15
C ALA A 75 8.56 -8.36 -1.43
N LEU A 76 8.40 -9.66 -1.66
CA LEU A 76 8.91 -10.33 -2.87
C LEU A 76 8.19 -9.85 -4.13
N CYS A 77 6.87 -9.67 -4.08
CA CYS A 77 6.09 -9.09 -5.19
C CYS A 77 6.55 -7.65 -5.49
N PHE A 78 6.81 -6.85 -4.46
CA PHE A 78 7.29 -5.49 -4.63
C PHE A 78 8.67 -5.47 -5.32
N VAL A 79 9.63 -6.25 -4.82
CA VAL A 79 10.98 -6.31 -5.41
C VAL A 79 10.93 -6.81 -6.87
N SER A 80 10.10 -7.81 -7.17
CA SER A 80 9.95 -8.30 -8.55
C SER A 80 9.38 -7.23 -9.48
N HIS A 81 8.45 -6.41 -9.00
CA HIS A 81 7.87 -5.31 -9.76
C HIS A 81 8.87 -4.18 -10.01
N GLU A 82 9.64 -3.80 -8.99
CA GLU A 82 10.70 -2.79 -9.13
C GLU A 82 11.78 -3.22 -10.12
N LEU A 83 12.21 -4.49 -10.07
CA LEU A 83 13.15 -5.02 -11.03
C LEU A 83 12.61 -5.06 -12.45
N GLN A 84 11.31 -5.35 -12.62
CA GLN A 84 10.66 -5.28 -13.93
C GLN A 84 10.67 -3.86 -14.48
N LEU A 85 10.28 -2.86 -13.68
CA LEU A 85 10.30 -1.46 -14.08
C LEU A 85 11.72 -0.97 -14.43
N TYR A 86 12.71 -1.41 -13.67
CA TYR A 86 14.12 -1.10 -13.97
C TYR A 86 14.55 -1.71 -15.31
N LEU A 87 14.24 -2.98 -15.55
CA LEU A 87 14.63 -3.69 -16.78
C LEU A 87 13.91 -3.18 -18.02
N ASP A 88 12.71 -2.58 -17.90
CA ASP A 88 12.00 -1.92 -19.00
C ASP A 88 12.86 -0.78 -19.61
N THR A 89 13.69 -0.14 -18.80
CA THR A 89 14.58 0.94 -19.23
C THR A 89 16.05 0.49 -19.38
N HIS A 90 16.42 -0.66 -18.79
CA HIS A 90 17.79 -1.20 -18.79
C HIS A 90 17.81 -2.68 -19.24
N PRO A 91 17.33 -3.00 -20.46
CA PRO A 91 17.11 -4.40 -20.89
C PRO A 91 18.40 -5.21 -21.05
N ASN A 92 19.56 -4.56 -21.10
CA ASN A 92 20.87 -5.21 -21.27
C ASN A 92 21.60 -5.44 -19.93
N ASP A 93 21.00 -5.09 -18.81
CA ASP A 93 21.56 -5.35 -17.48
C ASP A 93 21.35 -6.83 -17.10
N THR A 94 22.38 -7.62 -17.34
CA THR A 94 22.34 -9.07 -17.11
C THR A 94 22.29 -9.41 -15.62
N GLU A 95 22.92 -8.60 -14.75
CA GLU A 95 22.92 -8.81 -13.31
C GLU A 95 21.52 -8.61 -12.72
N ALA A 96 20.87 -7.51 -13.08
CA ALA A 96 19.49 -7.23 -12.68
C ALA A 96 18.52 -8.30 -13.21
N PHE A 97 18.75 -8.82 -14.42
CA PHE A 97 17.90 -9.86 -15.00
C PHE A 97 18.07 -11.21 -14.27
N GLU A 98 19.28 -11.61 -13.90
CA GLU A 98 19.50 -12.82 -13.09
C GLU A 98 18.90 -12.68 -11.69
N LEU A 99 19.02 -11.49 -11.07
CA LEU A 99 18.36 -11.20 -9.79
C LEU A 99 16.85 -11.31 -9.92
N MET A 100 16.25 -10.74 -10.96
CA MET A 100 14.80 -10.84 -11.21
C MET A 100 14.35 -12.30 -11.32
N LYS A 101 15.06 -13.15 -12.05
CA LYS A 101 14.73 -14.59 -12.15
C LYS A 101 14.74 -15.27 -10.78
N SER A 102 15.73 -14.96 -9.96
CA SER A 102 15.83 -15.51 -8.60
C SER A 102 14.65 -15.05 -7.72
N VAL A 103 14.31 -13.76 -7.76
CA VAL A 103 13.21 -13.19 -7.00
C VAL A 103 11.86 -13.75 -7.46
N LEU A 104 11.66 -13.94 -8.76
CA LEU A 104 10.43 -14.56 -9.28
C LEU A 104 10.26 -15.99 -8.75
N GLY A 105 11.33 -16.79 -8.70
CA GLY A 105 11.29 -18.12 -8.10
C GLY A 105 10.88 -18.10 -6.63
N LEU A 106 11.48 -17.21 -5.83
CA LEU A 106 11.14 -17.04 -4.42
C LEU A 106 9.69 -16.54 -4.25
N THR A 107 9.25 -15.63 -5.12
CA THR A 107 7.87 -15.09 -5.09
C THR A 107 6.84 -16.20 -5.30
N GLU A 108 7.03 -17.05 -6.29
CA GLU A 108 6.10 -18.16 -6.57
C GLU A 108 6.11 -19.21 -5.43
N GLU A 109 7.27 -19.48 -4.83
CA GLU A 109 7.36 -20.35 -3.67
C GLU A 109 6.64 -19.77 -2.44
N ALA A 110 6.83 -18.48 -2.16
CA ALA A 110 6.16 -17.79 -1.05
C ALA A 110 4.64 -17.78 -1.25
N LYS A 111 4.15 -17.47 -2.46
CA LYS A 111 2.72 -17.55 -2.79
C LYS A 111 2.16 -18.94 -2.58
N ARG A 112 2.85 -19.96 -3.06
CA ARG A 112 2.43 -21.35 -2.89
C ARG A 112 2.36 -21.76 -1.41
N ARG A 113 3.33 -21.36 -0.58
CA ARG A 113 3.31 -21.60 0.87
C ARG A 113 2.14 -20.88 1.54
N TYR A 114 1.90 -19.65 1.12
CA TYR A 114 0.81 -18.85 1.66
C TYR A 114 -0.55 -19.48 1.29
N THR A 115 -0.80 -19.73 0.02
CA THR A 115 -2.09 -20.27 -0.47
C THR A 115 -2.40 -21.65 0.13
N ALA A 116 -1.40 -22.48 0.34
CA ALA A 116 -1.57 -23.79 0.97
C ALA A 116 -2.05 -23.71 2.43
N LYS A 117 -1.78 -22.60 3.12
CA LYS A 117 -2.09 -22.45 4.55
C LYS A 117 -3.27 -21.53 4.82
N TYR A 118 -3.40 -20.45 4.05
CA TYR A 118 -4.32 -19.35 4.35
C TYR A 118 -5.44 -19.19 3.32
N GLY A 119 -5.31 -19.81 2.15
CA GLY A 119 -6.28 -19.70 1.06
C GLY A 119 -5.77 -18.96 -0.17
N PRO A 120 -6.60 -18.84 -1.20
CA PRO A 120 -6.19 -18.32 -2.50
C PRO A 120 -5.88 -16.81 -2.43
N LEU A 121 -4.80 -16.38 -3.10
CA LEU A 121 -4.45 -14.98 -3.32
C LEU A 121 -5.09 -14.43 -4.60
N ARG A 122 -5.47 -15.30 -5.52
CA ARG A 122 -6.09 -14.98 -6.81
C ARG A 122 -7.13 -16.04 -7.17
N PRO A 123 -8.13 -15.72 -7.98
CA PRO A 123 -9.07 -16.73 -8.49
C PRO A 123 -8.39 -17.88 -9.23
N ASP A 124 -7.26 -17.62 -9.89
CA ASP A 124 -6.49 -18.66 -10.61
C ASP A 124 -5.89 -19.72 -9.67
N ASP A 125 -5.71 -19.41 -8.40
CA ASP A 125 -5.19 -20.35 -7.39
C ASP A 125 -6.22 -21.44 -7.05
N LEU A 126 -7.47 -21.30 -7.50
CA LEU A 126 -8.57 -22.24 -7.26
C LEU A 126 -8.60 -23.45 -8.20
N GLN A 127 -7.65 -23.60 -9.12
CA GLN A 127 -7.66 -24.69 -10.11
C GLN A 127 -7.75 -26.09 -9.50
N SER A 128 -7.27 -26.26 -8.27
CA SER A 128 -7.32 -27.51 -7.51
C SER A 128 -8.37 -27.54 -6.39
N SER A 129 -9.16 -26.48 -6.25
CA SER A 129 -10.19 -26.38 -5.20
C SER A 129 -11.46 -27.09 -5.63
N GLU A 130 -12.15 -27.75 -4.70
CA GLU A 130 -13.44 -28.41 -4.94
C GLU A 130 -14.62 -27.43 -4.94
N ARG A 131 -14.41 -26.21 -4.44
CA ARG A 131 -15.44 -25.17 -4.38
C ARG A 131 -14.83 -23.78 -4.63
N PHE A 132 -15.69 -22.81 -4.91
CA PHE A 132 -15.29 -21.40 -5.08
C PHE A 132 -15.18 -20.73 -3.71
N ASP A 133 -14.04 -20.92 -3.03
CA ASP A 133 -13.74 -20.38 -1.71
C ASP A 133 -13.00 -19.03 -1.74
N TRP A 134 -12.87 -18.42 -2.92
CA TRP A 134 -12.33 -17.08 -3.10
C TRP A 134 -13.04 -16.00 -2.28
N ILE A 135 -14.34 -16.19 -2.03
CA ILE A 135 -15.16 -15.23 -1.29
C ILE A 135 -15.14 -15.45 0.22
N ASP A 136 -14.48 -16.51 0.69
CA ASP A 136 -14.38 -16.80 2.12
C ASP A 136 -13.31 -15.92 2.79
N ASP A 137 -13.49 -15.59 4.06
CA ASP A 137 -12.46 -14.93 4.87
C ASP A 137 -11.32 -15.92 5.22
N PRO A 138 -10.09 -15.44 5.43
CA PRO A 138 -9.63 -14.05 5.42
C PRO A 138 -9.27 -13.57 4.00
N TRP A 139 -9.75 -12.40 3.63
CA TRP A 139 -9.35 -11.78 2.37
C TRP A 139 -7.91 -11.28 2.45
N PRO A 140 -7.07 -11.44 1.40
CA PRO A 140 -5.64 -11.11 1.45
C PRO A 140 -5.32 -9.66 1.82
N TRP A 141 -6.25 -8.74 1.58
CA TRP A 141 -6.12 -7.30 1.90
C TRP A 141 -6.67 -6.93 3.29
N LEU A 142 -7.23 -7.89 4.06
CA LEU A 142 -7.65 -7.68 5.43
C LEU A 142 -6.54 -8.10 6.40
N TYR A 143 -5.59 -7.21 6.65
CA TYR A 143 -4.39 -7.48 7.44
C TYR A 143 -4.62 -8.09 8.82
N ARG A 144 -5.71 -7.70 9.50
CA ARG A 144 -5.98 -8.11 10.88
C ARG A 144 -6.25 -9.60 11.05
N GLN A 145 -6.57 -10.29 9.96
CA GLN A 145 -6.94 -11.70 9.99
C GLN A 145 -5.81 -12.63 9.51
N ASN A 146 -4.77 -12.07 8.89
CA ASN A 146 -3.66 -12.86 8.32
C ASN A 146 -2.44 -12.97 9.26
N GLY A 147 -2.52 -12.41 10.46
CA GLY A 147 -1.41 -12.36 11.44
C GLY A 147 -1.57 -13.27 12.66
N GLU A 148 -2.65 -14.05 12.79
CA GLU A 148 -2.84 -15.02 13.87
C GLU A 148 -2.38 -16.44 13.48
#